data_855d72153176d586d70521469508857f
#
_entry.id   855d72153176d586d70521469508857f
#
_cell.length_a   1.000
_cell.length_b   1.000
_cell.length_c   1.000
_cell.angle_alpha   90.00
_cell.angle_beta   90.00
_cell.angle_gamma   90.00
#
_symmetry.space_group_name_H-M   'P 1'
#
loop_
_entity.id
_entity.type
_entity.pdbx_description
1 polymer ?
#
loop_
_entity_poly.entity_id
_entity_poly.type
_entity_poly.pdbx_seq_one_letter_code
_entity_poly.pdbx_strand_id
1 'polypeptide(L)'
;MAQKPTVLVTGVSGNLGLRVLKQLSDFHVVGVDIHPPESGSALTYFEEIDLAQERSCNQLLELLRAYRPEAVVHLAFIVDSVRSGVLDRQRMWHINVAGSGRVVEAVAEHNRRLGGMNKFIFPSSVSVYGPDLSKPVSEDAPLQAHTLPYALDQKEVDLAIQARAKSMKCRTYILRPHIFAGATVQNCLLGILRGIPGGLGPLGRRLRERGTRMPLMLPSRGNYLEHKLQFVHVDDVARLIAHIIRRKQFDPQLNIMNVAGRGDAMHLGACARVANLKIKRMPGRASCGMMLRLLWGLGVSDVPPEALPYLLGSHTMETARLRVFLGDEYRKVIHYTCEEALAESLSPSSR
;
A
#
# COMPACT_ATOMS: atom_id res chain seq x y z
N MET A 1 -12.42 -35.55 0.98
CA MET A 1 -12.43 -34.12 0.62
C MET A 1 -11.00 -33.73 0.25
N ALA A 2 -10.79 -33.06 -0.88
CA ALA A 2 -9.45 -32.58 -1.22
C ALA A 2 -8.98 -31.56 -0.15
N GLN A 3 -7.74 -31.69 0.30
CA GLN A 3 -7.16 -30.79 1.29
C GLN A 3 -7.07 -29.39 0.67
N LYS A 4 -7.55 -28.35 1.37
CA LYS A 4 -7.44 -26.97 0.91
C LYS A 4 -5.95 -26.60 0.76
N PRO A 5 -5.56 -25.92 -0.32
CA PRO A 5 -4.19 -25.43 -0.45
C PRO A 5 -3.88 -24.36 0.61
N THR A 6 -2.61 -24.20 0.95
CA THR A 6 -2.18 -23.25 1.99
C THR A 6 -1.58 -22.00 1.37
N VAL A 7 -1.88 -20.83 1.97
CA VAL A 7 -1.27 -19.53 1.65
C VAL A 7 -0.69 -18.92 2.92
N LEU A 8 0.52 -18.40 2.87
CA LEU A 8 1.12 -17.63 3.94
C LEU A 8 0.96 -16.12 3.66
N VAL A 9 0.45 -15.37 4.63
CA VAL A 9 0.24 -13.92 4.53
C VAL A 9 0.95 -13.22 5.66
N THR A 10 1.95 -12.38 5.37
CA THR A 10 2.56 -11.49 6.36
C THR A 10 1.84 -10.15 6.39
N GLY A 11 1.78 -9.46 7.53
CA GLY A 11 0.98 -8.25 7.67
C GLY A 11 -0.53 -8.53 7.67
N VAL A 12 -0.91 -9.71 8.13
CA VAL A 12 -2.26 -10.25 8.05
C VAL A 12 -3.29 -9.44 8.83
N SER A 13 -2.87 -8.77 9.91
CA SER A 13 -3.73 -7.93 10.76
C SER A 13 -3.92 -6.51 10.22
N GLY A 14 -3.17 -6.13 9.19
CA GLY A 14 -3.30 -4.84 8.52
C GLY A 14 -4.58 -4.71 7.70
N ASN A 15 -4.90 -3.47 7.31
CA ASN A 15 -6.12 -3.14 6.56
C ASN A 15 -6.29 -3.98 5.27
N LEU A 16 -5.23 -4.13 4.47
CA LEU A 16 -5.25 -4.98 3.27
C LEU A 16 -5.24 -6.46 3.64
N GLY A 17 -4.49 -6.87 4.69
CA GLY A 17 -4.40 -8.24 5.16
C GLY A 17 -5.77 -8.82 5.52
N LEU A 18 -6.54 -8.10 6.33
CA LEU A 18 -7.91 -8.50 6.71
C LEU A 18 -8.85 -8.67 5.51
N ARG A 19 -8.65 -7.90 4.43
CA ARG A 19 -9.43 -8.03 3.20
C ARG A 19 -8.99 -9.21 2.37
N VAL A 20 -7.69 -9.46 2.29
CA VAL A 20 -7.15 -10.65 1.64
C VAL A 20 -7.68 -11.91 2.31
N LEU A 21 -7.72 -11.95 3.66
CA LEU A 21 -8.32 -13.07 4.40
C LEU A 21 -9.75 -13.37 3.97
N LYS A 22 -10.58 -12.33 3.83
CA LYS A 22 -11.98 -12.48 3.39
C LYS A 22 -12.10 -13.08 1.99
N GLN A 23 -11.09 -12.90 1.14
CA GLN A 23 -11.07 -13.43 -0.21
C GLN A 23 -10.55 -14.88 -0.28
N LEU A 24 -9.95 -15.43 0.76
CA LEU A 24 -9.25 -16.72 0.77
C LEU A 24 -9.97 -17.82 1.56
N SER A 25 -11.31 -17.81 1.59
CA SER A 25 -12.12 -18.82 2.32
C SER A 25 -11.94 -20.26 1.84
N ASP A 26 -11.46 -20.44 0.62
CA ASP A 26 -11.13 -21.71 -0.03
C ASP A 26 -9.68 -22.19 0.23
N PHE A 27 -8.92 -21.45 1.02
CA PHE A 27 -7.54 -21.77 1.40
C PHE A 27 -7.40 -21.98 2.92
N HIS A 28 -6.35 -22.71 3.30
CA HIS A 28 -5.79 -22.63 4.63
C HIS A 28 -4.85 -21.42 4.68
N VAL A 29 -5.13 -20.45 5.55
CA VAL A 29 -4.31 -19.24 5.66
C VAL A 29 -3.48 -19.28 6.92
N VAL A 30 -2.15 -19.23 6.73
CA VAL A 30 -1.15 -19.03 7.78
C VAL A 30 -0.82 -17.55 7.83
N GLY A 31 -1.20 -16.90 8.92
CA GLY A 31 -1.00 -15.46 9.11
C GLY A 31 0.25 -15.17 9.94
N VAL A 32 0.99 -14.15 9.55
CA VAL A 32 2.17 -13.64 10.28
C VAL A 32 2.00 -12.14 10.49
N ASP A 33 2.11 -11.69 11.73
CA ASP A 33 2.11 -10.28 12.12
C ASP A 33 2.73 -10.13 13.52
N ILE A 34 2.85 -8.90 14.02
CA ILE A 34 3.26 -8.61 15.41
C ILE A 34 2.10 -8.65 16.40
N HIS A 35 0.88 -8.62 15.90
CA HIS A 35 -0.36 -8.78 16.70
C HIS A 35 -1.36 -9.63 15.93
N PRO A 36 -2.13 -10.48 16.61
CA PRO A 36 -3.18 -11.25 15.98
C PRO A 36 -4.27 -10.32 15.41
N PRO A 37 -4.92 -10.70 14.30
CA PRO A 37 -6.09 -9.98 13.83
C PRO A 37 -7.26 -10.11 14.81
N GLU A 38 -8.23 -9.20 14.70
CA GLU A 38 -9.44 -9.25 15.53
C GLU A 38 -10.14 -10.62 15.44
N SER A 39 -10.77 -11.02 16.55
CA SER A 39 -11.47 -12.30 16.64
C SER A 39 -12.54 -12.46 15.56
N GLY A 40 -12.62 -13.65 14.94
CA GLY A 40 -13.55 -13.96 13.84
C GLY A 40 -12.94 -13.90 12.44
N SER A 41 -11.63 -13.65 12.32
CA SER A 41 -10.92 -13.75 11.04
C SER A 41 -10.79 -15.22 10.59
N ALA A 42 -10.87 -15.46 9.27
CA ALA A 42 -10.76 -16.79 8.67
C ALA A 42 -9.31 -17.32 8.60
N LEU A 43 -8.55 -17.18 9.70
CA LEU A 43 -7.20 -17.74 9.82
C LEU A 43 -7.25 -19.21 10.23
N THR A 44 -6.37 -20.01 9.60
CA THR A 44 -6.13 -21.39 10.04
C THR A 44 -5.09 -21.44 11.16
N TYR A 45 -4.07 -20.60 11.07
CA TYR A 45 -2.99 -20.50 12.04
C TYR A 45 -2.42 -19.07 12.06
N PHE A 46 -2.00 -18.61 13.20
CA PHE A 46 -1.32 -17.33 13.41
C PHE A 46 -0.01 -17.52 14.13
N GLU A 47 1.03 -16.85 13.64
CA GLU A 47 2.33 -16.79 14.30
C GLU A 47 2.75 -15.34 14.50
N GLU A 48 3.13 -15.01 15.72
CA GLU A 48 3.67 -13.70 16.05
C GLU A 48 5.14 -13.62 15.68
N ILE A 49 5.44 -12.86 14.61
CA ILE A 49 6.82 -12.63 14.15
C ILE A 49 7.06 -11.16 13.90
N ASP A 50 8.03 -10.60 14.61
CA ASP A 50 8.57 -9.26 14.32
C ASP A 50 9.64 -9.37 13.24
N LEU A 51 9.31 -8.94 12.03
CA LEU A 51 10.21 -8.98 10.87
C LEU A 51 11.45 -8.08 11.04
N ALA A 52 11.47 -7.14 11.98
CA ALA A 52 12.67 -6.36 12.29
C ALA A 52 13.79 -7.21 12.91
N GLN A 53 13.46 -8.35 13.52
CA GLN A 53 14.41 -9.20 14.23
C GLN A 53 15.11 -10.17 13.27
N GLU A 54 16.41 -10.41 13.47
CA GLU A 54 17.21 -11.31 12.63
C GLU A 54 16.68 -12.75 12.64
N ARG A 55 16.19 -13.23 13.77
CA ARG A 55 15.62 -14.59 13.93
C ARG A 55 14.38 -14.82 13.07
N SER A 56 13.71 -13.77 12.58
CA SER A 56 12.47 -13.90 11.80
C SER A 56 12.64 -14.71 10.52
N CYS A 57 13.83 -14.68 9.90
CA CYS A 57 14.12 -15.52 8.73
C CYS A 57 13.99 -17.02 9.05
N ASN A 58 14.56 -17.47 10.18
CA ASN A 58 14.47 -18.88 10.61
C ASN A 58 13.05 -19.26 11.00
N GLN A 59 12.34 -18.39 11.73
CA GLN A 59 10.92 -18.60 12.08
C GLN A 59 10.05 -18.74 10.83
N LEU A 60 10.24 -17.90 9.84
CA LEU A 60 9.55 -18.01 8.55
C LEU A 60 9.89 -19.31 7.83
N LEU A 61 11.16 -19.73 7.82
CA LEU A 61 11.57 -21.01 7.22
C LEU A 61 10.90 -22.21 7.90
N GLU A 62 10.74 -22.19 9.22
CA GLU A 62 10.03 -23.23 9.98
C GLU A 62 8.54 -23.28 9.58
N LEU A 63 7.87 -22.13 9.49
CA LEU A 63 6.49 -22.06 9.00
C LEU A 63 6.35 -22.56 7.56
N LEU A 64 7.22 -22.14 6.66
CA LEU A 64 7.22 -22.57 5.27
C LEU A 64 7.41 -24.10 5.14
N ARG A 65 8.26 -24.70 5.97
CA ARG A 65 8.46 -26.16 6.02
C ARG A 65 7.28 -26.90 6.57
N ALA A 66 6.67 -26.39 7.65
CA ALA A 66 5.55 -27.02 8.34
C ALA A 66 4.27 -27.01 7.50
N TYR A 67 3.97 -25.86 6.88
CA TYR A 67 2.69 -25.64 6.20
C TYR A 67 2.75 -25.77 4.68
N ARG A 68 3.94 -25.76 4.08
CA ARG A 68 4.20 -25.89 2.62
C ARG A 68 3.24 -25.05 1.77
N PRO A 69 3.18 -23.73 1.97
CA PRO A 69 2.23 -22.88 1.24
C PRO A 69 2.56 -22.87 -0.25
N GLU A 70 1.53 -22.87 -1.09
CA GLU A 70 1.67 -22.69 -2.55
C GLU A 70 1.92 -21.24 -2.96
N ALA A 71 1.56 -20.30 -2.08
CA ALA A 71 1.79 -18.87 -2.29
C ALA A 71 2.16 -18.15 -0.99
N VAL A 72 3.01 -17.13 -1.12
CA VAL A 72 3.30 -16.16 -0.06
C VAL A 72 2.85 -14.78 -0.52
N VAL A 73 2.08 -14.10 0.33
CA VAL A 73 1.64 -12.71 0.15
C VAL A 73 2.31 -11.87 1.23
N HIS A 74 3.21 -10.99 0.82
CA HIS A 74 3.99 -10.16 1.74
C HIS A 74 3.38 -8.76 1.85
N LEU A 75 2.61 -8.51 2.93
CA LEU A 75 1.92 -7.25 3.20
C LEU A 75 2.48 -6.48 4.41
N ALA A 76 3.36 -7.10 5.19
CA ALA A 76 3.95 -6.46 6.37
C ALA A 76 4.87 -5.30 5.97
N PHE A 77 4.36 -4.08 6.11
CA PHE A 77 5.07 -2.85 5.73
C PHE A 77 4.53 -1.65 6.51
N ILE A 78 5.39 -0.84 7.08
CA ILE A 78 5.02 0.42 7.74
C ILE A 78 4.80 1.49 6.67
N VAL A 79 3.55 1.91 6.50
CA VAL A 79 3.14 2.95 5.54
C VAL A 79 3.07 4.32 6.19
N ASP A 80 2.55 4.37 7.43
CA ASP A 80 2.33 5.59 8.20
C ASP A 80 3.09 5.49 9.53
N SER A 81 4.15 6.26 9.66
CA SER A 81 5.01 6.26 10.84
C SER A 81 4.32 6.78 12.11
N VAL A 82 3.39 7.73 11.95
CA VAL A 82 2.66 8.31 13.08
C VAL A 82 1.65 7.32 13.65
N ARG A 83 0.86 6.69 12.79
CA ARG A 83 -0.20 5.75 13.20
C ARG A 83 0.35 4.43 13.70
N SER A 84 1.44 3.95 13.10
CA SER A 84 2.14 2.75 13.56
C SER A 84 2.94 2.97 14.85
N GLY A 85 3.15 4.22 15.26
CA GLY A 85 4.01 4.57 16.38
C GLY A 85 5.51 4.37 16.11
N VAL A 86 5.90 4.07 14.86
CA VAL A 86 7.30 3.87 14.46
C VAL A 86 7.81 5.15 13.82
N LEU A 87 8.21 6.11 14.66
CA LEU A 87 8.76 7.40 14.20
C LEU A 87 10.25 7.32 13.87
N ASP A 88 10.96 6.37 14.45
CA ASP A 88 12.38 6.14 14.20
C ASP A 88 12.60 5.60 12.78
N ARG A 89 13.42 6.33 12.01
CA ARG A 89 13.70 6.01 10.60
C ARG A 89 14.46 4.70 10.44
N GLN A 90 15.40 4.42 11.34
CA GLN A 90 16.19 3.20 11.29
C GLN A 90 15.32 1.97 11.61
N ARG A 91 14.46 2.07 12.63
CA ARG A 91 13.50 1.00 12.95
C ARG A 91 12.52 0.75 11.81
N MET A 92 12.02 1.80 11.17
CA MET A 92 11.15 1.68 10.00
C MET A 92 11.86 0.93 8.86
N TRP A 93 13.11 1.27 8.56
CA TRP A 93 13.92 0.57 7.57
C TRP A 93 14.17 -0.91 7.94
N HIS A 94 14.45 -1.21 9.21
CA HIS A 94 14.61 -2.60 9.68
C HIS A 94 13.35 -3.44 9.50
N ILE A 95 12.17 -2.85 9.67
CA ILE A 95 10.89 -3.54 9.43
C ILE A 95 10.67 -3.67 7.92
N ASN A 96 10.70 -2.56 7.21
CA ASN A 96 10.31 -2.48 5.81
C ASN A 96 11.32 -3.17 4.89
N VAL A 97 12.57 -2.78 4.96
CA VAL A 97 13.59 -3.22 3.99
C VAL A 97 14.26 -4.51 4.44
N ALA A 98 14.87 -4.51 5.61
CA ALA A 98 15.55 -5.70 6.12
C ALA A 98 14.55 -6.85 6.36
N GLY A 99 13.35 -6.55 6.89
CA GLY A 99 12.28 -7.52 7.09
C GLY A 99 11.80 -8.14 5.78
N SER A 100 11.55 -7.33 4.75
CA SER A 100 11.21 -7.83 3.41
C SER A 100 12.31 -8.69 2.81
N GLY A 101 13.59 -8.31 3.01
CA GLY A 101 14.74 -9.11 2.62
C GLY A 101 14.71 -10.50 3.25
N ARG A 102 14.41 -10.59 4.56
CA ARG A 102 14.30 -11.87 5.28
C ARG A 102 13.17 -12.75 4.75
N VAL A 103 12.03 -12.16 4.40
CA VAL A 103 10.92 -12.89 3.76
C VAL A 103 11.36 -13.46 2.41
N VAL A 104 11.99 -12.65 1.56
CA VAL A 104 12.49 -13.07 0.25
C VAL A 104 13.52 -14.19 0.38
N GLU A 105 14.47 -14.09 1.31
CA GLU A 105 15.48 -15.14 1.56
C GLU A 105 14.85 -16.44 2.08
N ALA A 106 13.87 -16.34 2.99
CA ALA A 106 13.14 -17.52 3.48
C ALA A 106 12.42 -18.24 2.34
N VAL A 107 11.77 -17.48 1.44
CA VAL A 107 11.10 -18.03 0.24
C VAL A 107 12.10 -18.69 -0.70
N ALA A 108 13.21 -18.01 -1.02
CA ALA A 108 14.25 -18.54 -1.90
C ALA A 108 14.87 -19.82 -1.35
N GLU A 109 15.19 -19.84 -0.06
CA GLU A 109 15.78 -20.98 0.62
C GLU A 109 14.79 -22.17 0.72
N HIS A 110 13.52 -21.90 1.02
CA HIS A 110 12.49 -22.94 1.00
C HIS A 110 12.38 -23.60 -0.36
N ASN A 111 12.25 -22.82 -1.43
CA ASN A 111 12.13 -23.36 -2.79
C ASN A 111 13.41 -24.01 -3.29
N ARG A 112 14.56 -23.58 -2.82
CA ARG A 112 15.84 -24.23 -3.14
C ARG A 112 15.90 -25.64 -2.55
N ARG A 113 15.39 -25.84 -1.33
CA ARG A 113 15.48 -27.13 -0.60
C ARG A 113 14.33 -28.08 -0.89
N LEU A 114 13.10 -27.55 -0.90
CA LEU A 114 11.87 -28.35 -0.92
C LEU A 114 11.03 -28.12 -2.18
N GLY A 115 11.10 -26.92 -2.77
CA GLY A 115 10.20 -26.54 -3.86
C GLY A 115 8.74 -26.44 -3.41
N GLY A 116 7.83 -26.39 -4.38
CA GLY A 116 6.38 -26.44 -4.14
C GLY A 116 5.69 -25.10 -3.98
N MET A 117 6.41 -24.04 -3.60
CA MET A 117 5.83 -22.71 -3.59
C MET A 117 5.82 -22.13 -5.01
N ASN A 118 4.63 -21.77 -5.47
CA ASN A 118 4.41 -21.38 -6.86
C ASN A 118 4.43 -19.86 -7.07
N LYS A 119 4.08 -19.08 -6.03
CA LYS A 119 3.86 -17.64 -6.17
C LYS A 119 4.37 -16.85 -4.98
N PHE A 120 4.96 -15.70 -5.28
CA PHE A 120 5.29 -14.65 -4.31
C PHE A 120 4.64 -13.35 -4.76
N ILE A 121 3.86 -12.69 -3.90
CA ILE A 121 3.09 -11.48 -4.23
C ILE A 121 3.48 -10.38 -3.25
N PHE A 122 3.89 -9.23 -3.79
CA PHE A 122 4.27 -8.05 -3.03
C PHE A 122 3.57 -6.80 -3.56
N PRO A 123 2.71 -6.15 -2.78
CA PRO A 123 2.22 -4.82 -3.08
C PRO A 123 3.29 -3.77 -2.77
N SER A 124 3.90 -3.24 -3.83
CA SER A 124 4.74 -2.06 -3.84
C SER A 124 3.86 -0.78 -3.81
N SER A 125 4.21 0.29 -4.49
CA SER A 125 3.44 1.55 -4.51
C SER A 125 3.74 2.38 -5.75
N VAL A 126 2.80 3.22 -6.18
CA VAL A 126 3.05 4.29 -7.17
C VAL A 126 4.17 5.24 -6.73
N SER A 127 4.36 5.41 -5.43
CA SER A 127 5.38 6.31 -4.88
C SER A 127 6.83 5.95 -5.28
N VAL A 128 7.07 4.72 -5.72
CA VAL A 128 8.39 4.28 -6.19
C VAL A 128 8.85 5.02 -7.45
N TYR A 129 7.93 5.53 -8.26
CA TYR A 129 8.25 6.29 -9.47
C TYR A 129 8.71 7.72 -9.19
N GLY A 130 8.47 8.24 -7.99
CA GLY A 130 8.82 9.59 -7.61
C GLY A 130 7.60 10.51 -7.44
N PRO A 131 7.83 11.75 -7.01
CA PRO A 131 6.77 12.64 -6.53
C PRO A 131 6.02 13.41 -7.61
N ASP A 132 6.52 13.49 -8.84
CA ASP A 132 5.91 14.32 -9.89
C ASP A 132 6.11 13.68 -11.26
N LEU A 133 5.04 13.16 -11.81
CA LEU A 133 5.03 12.44 -13.08
C LEU A 133 4.36 13.31 -14.14
N SER A 134 5.15 13.83 -15.08
CA SER A 134 4.68 14.73 -16.16
C SER A 134 3.70 14.06 -17.12
N LYS A 135 3.73 12.72 -17.19
CA LYS A 135 2.84 11.88 -18.03
C LYS A 135 2.57 10.55 -17.32
N PRO A 136 1.53 9.80 -17.72
CA PRO A 136 1.31 8.47 -17.20
C PRO A 136 2.54 7.56 -17.37
N VAL A 137 2.95 6.88 -16.30
CA VAL A 137 4.12 6.00 -16.31
C VAL A 137 3.72 4.55 -16.51
N SER A 138 4.49 3.84 -17.34
CA SER A 138 4.40 2.40 -17.48
C SER A 138 5.25 1.70 -16.40
N GLU A 139 5.09 0.39 -16.31
CA GLU A 139 5.83 -0.43 -15.35
C GLU A 139 7.35 -0.48 -15.61
N ASP A 140 7.77 -0.11 -16.82
CA ASP A 140 9.20 -0.06 -17.22
C ASP A 140 9.87 1.28 -16.89
N ALA A 141 9.10 2.25 -16.40
CA ALA A 141 9.65 3.55 -16.02
C ALA A 141 10.65 3.39 -14.84
N PRO A 142 11.72 4.22 -14.83
CA PRO A 142 12.70 4.15 -13.76
C PRO A 142 12.09 4.53 -12.40
N LEU A 143 12.53 3.83 -11.35
CA LEU A 143 12.10 4.11 -9.98
C LEU A 143 12.92 5.27 -9.41
N GLN A 144 12.29 6.44 -9.29
CA GLN A 144 12.94 7.70 -8.91
C GLN A 144 12.44 8.26 -7.57
N ALA A 145 11.90 7.41 -6.70
CA ALA A 145 11.51 7.85 -5.37
C ALA A 145 12.66 8.52 -4.62
N HIS A 146 12.35 9.63 -3.97
CA HIS A 146 13.25 10.41 -3.13
C HIS A 146 12.47 11.10 -2.00
N THR A 147 13.15 11.67 -1.02
CA THR A 147 12.66 12.44 0.12
C THR A 147 11.77 11.69 1.09
N LEU A 148 10.66 11.11 0.64
CA LEU A 148 9.71 10.43 1.51
C LEU A 148 10.25 9.05 1.95
N PRO A 149 10.49 8.81 3.26
CA PRO A 149 11.05 7.55 3.75
C PRO A 149 10.31 6.30 3.27
N TYR A 150 8.99 6.32 3.36
CA TYR A 150 8.15 5.24 2.85
C TYR A 150 8.41 4.91 1.36
N ALA A 151 8.50 5.95 0.52
CA ALA A 151 8.71 5.76 -0.92
C ALA A 151 10.12 5.21 -1.22
N LEU A 152 11.11 5.64 -0.42
CA LEU A 152 12.48 5.11 -0.52
C LEU A 152 12.53 3.63 -0.14
N ASP A 153 11.90 3.25 0.96
CA ASP A 153 11.84 1.85 1.41
C ASP A 153 11.12 0.98 0.37
N GLN A 154 9.98 1.45 -0.14
CA GLN A 154 9.24 0.74 -1.19
C GLN A 154 10.06 0.53 -2.45
N LYS A 155 10.81 1.56 -2.89
CA LYS A 155 11.70 1.44 -4.04
C LYS A 155 12.80 0.43 -3.81
N GLU A 156 13.45 0.45 -2.63
CA GLU A 156 14.54 -0.46 -2.29
C GLU A 156 14.04 -1.92 -2.29
N VAL A 157 12.89 -2.18 -1.68
CA VAL A 157 12.30 -3.52 -1.64
C VAL A 157 11.82 -3.98 -3.03
N ASP A 158 11.18 -3.11 -3.80
CA ASP A 158 10.75 -3.41 -5.17
C ASP A 158 11.93 -3.84 -6.03
N LEU A 159 13.04 -3.08 -6.02
CA LEU A 159 14.28 -3.41 -6.74
C LEU A 159 14.94 -4.71 -6.22
N ALA A 160 14.98 -4.91 -4.90
CA ALA A 160 15.53 -6.13 -4.32
C ALA A 160 14.74 -7.38 -4.74
N ILE A 161 13.41 -7.31 -4.75
CA ILE A 161 12.55 -8.41 -5.20
C ILE A 161 12.77 -8.69 -6.69
N GLN A 162 12.85 -7.65 -7.54
CA GLN A 162 13.15 -7.81 -8.97
C GLN A 162 14.47 -8.56 -9.18
N ALA A 163 15.51 -8.13 -8.47
CA ALA A 163 16.84 -8.76 -8.57
C ALA A 163 16.84 -10.23 -8.10
N ARG A 164 16.01 -10.55 -7.11
CA ARG A 164 15.93 -11.89 -6.50
C ARG A 164 14.91 -12.83 -7.16
N ALA A 165 14.04 -12.34 -8.05
CA ALA A 165 12.92 -13.10 -8.62
C ALA A 165 13.33 -14.46 -9.18
N LYS A 166 14.46 -14.53 -9.92
CA LYS A 166 14.98 -15.79 -10.47
C LYS A 166 15.38 -16.80 -9.37
N SER A 167 16.01 -16.32 -8.31
CA SER A 167 16.52 -17.19 -7.22
C SER A 167 15.40 -17.71 -6.33
N MET A 168 14.27 -17.02 -6.23
CA MET A 168 13.09 -17.48 -5.49
C MET A 168 12.43 -18.71 -6.12
N LYS A 169 12.69 -19.02 -7.40
CA LYS A 169 12.14 -20.18 -8.13
C LYS A 169 10.62 -20.31 -8.06
N CYS A 170 9.91 -19.19 -7.92
CA CYS A 170 8.46 -19.06 -7.98
C CYS A 170 8.08 -17.87 -8.85
N ARG A 171 6.85 -17.81 -9.34
CA ARG A 171 6.37 -16.62 -10.06
C ARG A 171 6.21 -15.47 -9.08
N THR A 172 6.87 -14.37 -9.39
CA THR A 172 6.91 -13.18 -8.55
C THR A 172 6.00 -12.11 -9.14
N TYR A 173 5.11 -11.56 -8.31
CA TYR A 173 4.18 -10.49 -8.69
C TYR A 173 4.47 -9.27 -7.84
N ILE A 174 4.85 -8.17 -8.49
CA ILE A 174 4.98 -6.86 -7.87
C ILE A 174 3.80 -6.02 -8.34
N LEU A 175 2.93 -5.68 -7.42
CA LEU A 175 1.79 -4.80 -7.67
C LEU A 175 2.18 -3.40 -7.25
N ARG A 176 1.98 -2.40 -8.12
CA ARG A 176 2.21 -0.99 -7.79
C ARG A 176 0.87 -0.27 -7.71
N PRO A 177 0.13 -0.41 -6.59
CA PRO A 177 -1.14 0.28 -6.42
C PRO A 177 -0.93 1.79 -6.36
N HIS A 178 -1.90 2.51 -6.92
CA HIS A 178 -2.02 3.93 -6.72
C HIS A 178 -2.56 4.22 -5.31
N ILE A 179 -3.09 5.41 -5.05
CA ILE A 179 -3.57 5.80 -3.73
C ILE A 179 -4.72 4.89 -3.29
N PHE A 180 -4.48 4.14 -2.23
CA PHE A 180 -5.55 3.32 -1.64
C PHE A 180 -6.72 4.17 -1.18
N ALA A 181 -7.93 3.72 -1.50
CA ALA A 181 -9.20 4.33 -1.12
C ALA A 181 -10.19 3.27 -0.61
N GLY A 182 -11.29 3.71 0.01
CA GLY A 182 -12.32 2.90 0.64
C GLY A 182 -12.68 3.42 2.04
N ALA A 183 -13.83 3.04 2.56
CA ALA A 183 -14.42 3.59 3.79
C ALA A 183 -13.48 3.49 5.02
N THR A 184 -12.73 2.39 5.13
CA THR A 184 -11.85 2.13 6.29
C THR A 184 -10.38 2.50 6.03
N VAL A 185 -10.05 2.95 4.80
CA VAL A 185 -8.67 3.30 4.47
C VAL A 185 -8.29 4.63 5.10
N GLN A 186 -7.12 4.62 5.71
CA GLN A 186 -6.54 5.81 6.33
C GLN A 186 -5.13 6.01 5.77
N ASN A 187 -4.92 7.11 5.04
CA ASN A 187 -3.62 7.57 4.59
C ASN A 187 -3.57 9.10 4.56
N CYS A 188 -2.37 9.65 4.42
CA CYS A 188 -2.13 11.08 4.48
C CYS A 188 -3.00 11.88 3.50
N LEU A 189 -3.13 11.43 2.24
CA LEU A 189 -3.90 12.17 1.24
C LEU A 189 -5.40 12.16 1.55
N LEU A 190 -5.95 11.00 1.91
CA LEU A 190 -7.36 10.93 2.32
C LEU A 190 -7.63 11.74 3.60
N GLY A 191 -6.68 11.76 4.54
CA GLY A 191 -6.75 12.62 5.73
C GLY A 191 -6.84 14.09 5.36
N ILE A 192 -6.01 14.54 4.42
CA ILE A 192 -6.06 15.92 3.88
C ILE A 192 -7.41 16.20 3.19
N LEU A 193 -7.88 15.30 2.32
CA LEU A 193 -9.13 15.45 1.60
C LEU A 193 -10.35 15.43 2.53
N ARG A 194 -10.33 14.65 3.62
CA ARG A 194 -11.34 14.71 4.68
C ARG A 194 -11.28 16.02 5.47
N GLY A 195 -10.16 16.73 5.40
CA GLY A 195 -9.90 17.93 6.20
C GLY A 195 -9.75 17.64 7.70
N ILE A 196 -9.41 16.40 8.07
CA ILE A 196 -9.30 15.98 9.47
C ILE A 196 -7.85 16.15 9.93
N PRO A 197 -7.61 16.84 11.06
CA PRO A 197 -6.27 16.86 11.67
C PRO A 197 -5.83 15.43 12.02
N GLY A 198 -4.79 14.91 11.35
CA GLY A 198 -4.34 13.50 11.50
C GLY A 198 -3.37 13.27 12.66
N GLY A 199 -2.72 14.33 13.14
CA GLY A 199 -1.68 14.24 14.15
C GLY A 199 -2.17 13.80 15.54
N LEU A 200 -1.31 13.13 16.30
CA LEU A 200 -1.64 12.57 17.62
C LEU A 200 -1.36 13.53 18.80
N GLY A 201 -0.85 14.73 18.52
CA GLY A 201 -0.57 15.74 19.55
C GLY A 201 -1.84 16.29 20.22
N PRO A 202 -1.71 16.91 21.41
CA PRO A 202 -2.86 17.45 22.15
C PRO A 202 -3.68 18.45 21.35
N LEU A 203 -3.01 19.31 20.57
CA LEU A 203 -3.69 20.28 19.72
C LEU A 203 -4.47 19.61 18.58
N GLY A 204 -3.88 18.60 17.93
CA GLY A 204 -4.56 17.80 16.88
C GLY A 204 -5.83 17.13 17.42
N ARG A 205 -5.74 16.51 18.60
CA ARG A 205 -6.89 15.90 19.28
C ARG A 205 -7.99 16.93 19.56
N ARG A 206 -7.64 18.07 20.16
CA ARG A 206 -8.59 19.15 20.48
C ARG A 206 -9.29 19.71 19.24
N LEU A 207 -8.58 19.84 18.12
CA LEU A 207 -9.17 20.30 16.85
C LEU A 207 -10.15 19.27 16.29
N ARG A 208 -9.85 17.97 16.39
CA ARG A 208 -10.78 16.88 15.98
C ARG A 208 -12.05 16.88 16.84
N GLU A 209 -11.91 16.96 18.15
CA GLU A 209 -13.03 17.00 19.11
C GLU A 209 -13.98 18.19 18.84
N ARG A 210 -13.43 19.31 18.38
CA ARG A 210 -14.19 20.49 17.96
C ARG A 210 -14.79 20.40 16.55
N GLY A 211 -14.57 19.29 15.83
CA GLY A 211 -15.00 19.12 14.45
C GLY A 211 -14.35 20.11 13.47
N THR A 212 -13.16 20.66 13.82
CA THR A 212 -12.47 21.62 12.97
C THR A 212 -11.99 20.96 11.67
N ARG A 213 -12.43 21.50 10.53
CA ARG A 213 -11.95 21.06 9.21
C ARG A 213 -10.81 21.95 8.72
N MET A 214 -9.68 21.32 8.41
CA MET A 214 -8.50 21.98 7.83
C MET A 214 -8.72 22.19 6.32
N PRO A 215 -8.38 23.36 5.76
CA PRO A 215 -8.47 23.58 4.33
C PRO A 215 -7.33 22.86 3.59
N LEU A 216 -7.55 22.57 2.31
CA LEU A 216 -6.46 22.14 1.41
C LEU A 216 -5.58 23.37 1.11
N MET A 217 -4.32 23.31 1.54
CA MET A 217 -3.36 24.40 1.34
C MET A 217 -2.54 24.15 0.09
N LEU A 218 -2.62 25.04 -0.89
CA LEU A 218 -1.91 24.95 -2.16
C LEU A 218 -1.14 26.25 -2.46
N PRO A 219 0.01 26.17 -3.12
CA PRO A 219 0.70 27.37 -3.58
C PRO A 219 -0.18 28.21 -4.50
N SER A 220 -0.05 29.54 -4.39
CA SER A 220 -0.84 30.49 -5.22
C SER A 220 -0.42 30.47 -6.67
N ARG A 221 0.87 30.19 -6.96
CA ARG A 221 1.40 30.07 -8.31
C ARG A 221 1.45 28.60 -8.72
N GLY A 222 1.02 28.30 -9.95
CA GLY A 222 0.97 26.96 -10.53
C GLY A 222 -0.44 26.36 -10.56
N ASN A 223 -0.62 25.41 -11.48
CA ASN A 223 -1.93 24.79 -11.77
C ASN A 223 -2.17 23.50 -10.95
N TYR A 224 -1.88 23.54 -9.64
CA TYR A 224 -1.99 22.36 -8.78
C TYR A 224 -3.38 21.71 -8.78
N LEU A 225 -4.44 22.46 -9.03
CA LEU A 225 -5.81 21.90 -9.12
C LEU A 225 -6.01 21.01 -10.34
N GLU A 226 -5.17 21.18 -11.37
CA GLU A 226 -5.18 20.37 -12.59
C GLU A 226 -4.28 19.12 -12.47
N HIS A 227 -3.50 18.98 -11.39
CA HIS A 227 -2.71 17.79 -11.15
C HIS A 227 -3.63 16.58 -10.99
N LYS A 228 -3.21 15.49 -11.61
CA LYS A 228 -4.03 14.27 -11.70
C LYS A 228 -3.59 13.23 -10.70
N LEU A 229 -4.58 12.57 -10.12
CA LEU A 229 -4.42 11.48 -9.16
C LEU A 229 -5.30 10.30 -9.59
N GLN A 230 -4.86 9.10 -9.29
CA GLN A 230 -5.68 7.90 -9.41
C GLN A 230 -5.90 7.30 -8.03
N PHE A 231 -6.99 6.61 -7.87
CA PHE A 231 -7.30 5.89 -6.66
C PHE A 231 -7.54 4.42 -7.00
N VAL A 232 -7.28 3.55 -6.04
CA VAL A 232 -7.64 2.14 -6.14
C VAL A 232 -8.35 1.72 -4.86
N HIS A 233 -9.48 1.06 -5.00
CA HIS A 233 -10.19 0.54 -3.84
C HIS A 233 -9.41 -0.61 -3.20
N VAL A 234 -9.28 -0.59 -1.87
CA VAL A 234 -8.49 -1.60 -1.16
C VAL A 234 -9.02 -3.03 -1.38
N ASP A 235 -10.34 -3.18 -1.53
CA ASP A 235 -10.96 -4.48 -1.83
C ASP A 235 -10.65 -4.96 -3.25
N ASP A 236 -10.43 -4.05 -4.22
CA ASP A 236 -9.99 -4.42 -5.57
C ASP A 236 -8.59 -5.03 -5.54
N VAL A 237 -7.69 -4.47 -4.75
CA VAL A 237 -6.35 -5.01 -4.58
C VAL A 237 -6.39 -6.37 -3.87
N ALA A 238 -7.26 -6.54 -2.86
CA ALA A 238 -7.46 -7.84 -2.22
C ALA A 238 -8.03 -8.90 -3.19
N ARG A 239 -9.01 -8.53 -4.05
CA ARG A 239 -9.52 -9.40 -5.12
C ARG A 239 -8.44 -9.75 -6.14
N LEU A 240 -7.60 -8.78 -6.53
CA LEU A 240 -6.48 -9.01 -7.44
C LEU A 240 -5.47 -10.01 -6.87
N ILE A 241 -5.09 -9.86 -5.61
CA ILE A 241 -4.20 -10.80 -4.91
C ILE A 241 -4.83 -12.21 -4.91
N ALA A 242 -6.10 -12.34 -4.54
CA ALA A 242 -6.80 -13.62 -4.54
C ALA A 242 -6.94 -14.21 -5.95
N HIS A 243 -7.18 -13.37 -6.98
CA HIS A 243 -7.20 -13.80 -8.38
C HIS A 243 -5.83 -14.35 -8.80
N ILE A 244 -4.74 -13.66 -8.47
CA ILE A 244 -3.36 -14.13 -8.75
C ILE A 244 -3.11 -15.48 -8.08
N ILE A 245 -3.50 -15.66 -6.81
CA ILE A 245 -3.33 -16.92 -6.08
C ILE A 245 -4.03 -18.07 -6.79
N ARG A 246 -5.29 -17.88 -7.22
CA ARG A 246 -6.10 -18.91 -7.90
C ARG A 246 -5.70 -19.17 -9.35
N ARG A 247 -4.99 -18.24 -9.99
CA ARG A 247 -4.65 -18.32 -11.40
C ARG A 247 -3.74 -19.51 -11.69
N LYS A 248 -4.17 -20.40 -12.59
CA LYS A 248 -3.42 -21.61 -12.99
C LYS A 248 -2.63 -21.44 -14.30
N GLN A 249 -2.83 -20.31 -15.00
CA GLN A 249 -2.15 -20.05 -16.27
C GLN A 249 -0.65 -19.84 -16.05
N PHE A 250 0.11 -20.10 -17.10
CA PHE A 250 1.55 -19.91 -17.08
C PHE A 250 1.86 -18.41 -17.27
N ASP A 251 2.28 -17.75 -16.22
CA ASP A 251 2.74 -16.36 -16.24
C ASP A 251 4.27 -16.30 -16.27
N PRO A 252 4.86 -15.19 -16.74
CA PRO A 252 6.31 -14.95 -16.62
C PRO A 252 6.85 -15.11 -15.20
N GLN A 253 8.16 -15.31 -15.07
CA GLN A 253 8.84 -15.43 -13.77
C GLN A 253 8.66 -14.15 -12.91
N LEU A 254 8.71 -12.99 -13.54
CA LEU A 254 8.50 -11.69 -12.90
C LEU A 254 7.36 -10.95 -13.61
N ASN A 255 6.38 -10.53 -12.83
CA ASN A 255 5.20 -9.81 -13.28
C ASN A 255 5.08 -8.51 -12.48
N ILE A 256 5.25 -7.38 -13.14
CA ILE A 256 5.08 -6.05 -12.53
C ILE A 256 3.83 -5.41 -13.13
N MET A 257 2.93 -4.93 -12.28
CA MET A 257 1.66 -4.35 -12.70
C MET A 257 1.33 -3.09 -11.92
N ASN A 258 1.07 -2.01 -12.63
CA ASN A 258 0.46 -0.81 -12.10
C ASN A 258 -1.03 -1.07 -11.83
N VAL A 259 -1.51 -0.68 -10.65
CA VAL A 259 -2.88 -0.97 -10.20
C VAL A 259 -3.62 0.30 -9.83
N ALA A 260 -4.65 0.64 -10.57
CA ALA A 260 -5.55 1.76 -10.30
C ALA A 260 -7.00 1.33 -10.53
N GLY A 261 -7.94 2.07 -9.96
CA GLY A 261 -9.35 1.93 -10.24
C GLY A 261 -9.67 2.19 -11.71
N ARG A 262 -10.85 1.77 -12.14
CA ARG A 262 -11.32 2.00 -13.50
C ARG A 262 -11.56 3.49 -13.77
N GLY A 263 -11.74 3.84 -15.04
CA GLY A 263 -12.01 5.20 -15.47
C GLY A 263 -10.76 6.08 -15.52
N ASP A 264 -10.99 7.39 -15.56
CA ASP A 264 -9.96 8.38 -15.72
C ASP A 264 -9.34 8.83 -14.40
N ALA A 265 -8.12 9.35 -14.49
CA ALA A 265 -7.49 10.01 -13.36
C ALA A 265 -8.24 11.29 -12.98
N MET A 266 -8.41 11.55 -11.70
CA MET A 266 -9.13 12.70 -11.18
C MET A 266 -8.21 13.90 -10.99
N HIS A 267 -8.66 15.08 -11.40
CA HIS A 267 -7.98 16.32 -11.04
C HIS A 267 -8.10 16.61 -9.55
N LEU A 268 -7.05 17.12 -8.91
CA LEU A 268 -7.07 17.48 -7.48
C LEU A 268 -8.22 18.45 -7.15
N GLY A 269 -8.55 19.35 -8.08
CA GLY A 269 -9.71 20.25 -7.95
C GLY A 269 -11.04 19.49 -7.91
N ALA A 270 -11.20 18.42 -8.68
CA ALA A 270 -12.36 17.53 -8.62
C ALA A 270 -12.40 16.76 -7.28
N CYS A 271 -11.27 16.23 -6.83
CA CYS A 271 -11.17 15.57 -5.51
C CYS A 271 -11.59 16.52 -4.38
N ALA A 272 -11.13 17.78 -4.40
CA ALA A 272 -11.48 18.78 -3.41
C ALA A 272 -12.98 19.13 -3.44
N ARG A 273 -13.62 19.16 -4.63
CA ARG A 273 -15.08 19.37 -4.76
C ARG A 273 -15.87 18.20 -4.18
N VAL A 274 -15.51 16.95 -4.54
CA VAL A 274 -16.14 15.74 -3.98
C VAL A 274 -16.03 15.72 -2.46
N ALA A 275 -14.87 16.13 -1.92
CA ALA A 275 -14.61 16.24 -0.49
C ALA A 275 -15.29 17.43 0.19
N ASN A 276 -15.93 18.35 -0.55
CA ASN A 276 -16.45 19.63 -0.05
C ASN A 276 -15.40 20.35 0.82
N LEU A 277 -14.17 20.49 0.30
CA LEU A 277 -13.01 20.99 1.03
C LEU A 277 -12.66 22.41 0.56
N LYS A 278 -12.53 23.33 1.53
CA LYS A 278 -12.07 24.69 1.25
C LYS A 278 -10.61 24.70 0.83
N ILE A 279 -10.27 25.51 -0.19
CA ILE A 279 -8.91 25.67 -0.68
C ILE A 279 -8.36 27.00 -0.16
N LYS A 280 -7.17 26.93 0.47
CA LYS A 280 -6.41 28.11 0.91
C LYS A 280 -5.14 28.26 0.08
N ARG A 281 -5.00 29.40 -0.61
CA ARG A 281 -3.81 29.70 -1.38
C ARG A 281 -2.71 30.27 -0.49
N MET A 282 -1.49 29.72 -0.65
CA MET A 282 -0.29 30.09 0.10
C MET A 282 0.72 30.79 -0.82
N PRO A 283 1.56 31.71 -0.33
CA PRO A 283 2.48 32.51 -1.15
C PRO A 283 3.60 31.69 -1.84
N GLY A 284 3.46 30.41 -2.04
CA GLY A 284 4.42 29.56 -2.78
C GLY A 284 4.66 28.22 -2.12
N ARG A 285 5.52 27.38 -2.74
CA ARG A 285 5.84 26.03 -2.21
C ARG A 285 6.54 26.10 -0.85
N ALA A 286 7.43 27.09 -0.64
CA ALA A 286 8.17 27.25 0.62
C ALA A 286 7.24 27.50 1.80
N SER A 287 6.22 28.36 1.64
CA SER A 287 5.25 28.62 2.72
C SER A 287 4.34 27.42 3.01
N CYS A 288 3.97 26.63 1.99
CA CYS A 288 3.29 25.34 2.22
C CYS A 288 4.19 24.38 3.05
N GLY A 289 5.47 24.28 2.71
CA GLY A 289 6.42 23.46 3.45
C GLY A 289 6.65 23.93 4.88
N MET A 290 6.75 25.23 5.09
CA MET A 290 6.87 25.82 6.44
C MET A 290 5.61 25.53 7.28
N MET A 291 4.42 25.73 6.70
CA MET A 291 3.16 25.43 7.37
C MET A 291 3.04 23.94 7.72
N LEU A 292 3.41 23.04 6.80
CA LEU A 292 3.39 21.60 7.04
C LEU A 292 4.34 21.21 8.19
N ARG A 293 5.58 21.78 8.22
CA ARG A 293 6.52 21.57 9.33
C ARG A 293 5.97 22.06 10.67
N LEU A 294 5.31 23.21 10.66
CA LEU A 294 4.68 23.76 11.86
C LEU A 294 3.56 22.84 12.35
N LEU A 295 2.65 22.42 11.47
CA LEU A 295 1.54 21.52 11.82
C LEU A 295 2.05 20.15 12.29
N TRP A 296 3.11 19.64 11.67
CA TRP A 296 3.77 18.41 12.10
C TRP A 296 4.39 18.56 13.50
N GLY A 297 5.19 19.60 13.72
CA GLY A 297 5.83 19.86 15.01
C GLY A 297 4.84 20.10 16.17
N LEU A 298 3.67 20.66 15.87
CA LEU A 298 2.57 20.82 16.83
C LEU A 298 1.72 19.56 17.03
N GLY A 299 2.04 18.47 16.32
CA GLY A 299 1.27 17.23 16.36
C GLY A 299 -0.16 17.37 15.85
N VAL A 300 -0.42 18.32 14.94
CA VAL A 300 -1.70 18.53 14.27
C VAL A 300 -1.81 17.70 12.99
N SER A 301 -0.70 17.56 12.26
CA SER A 301 -0.63 16.78 11.02
C SER A 301 0.05 15.44 11.28
N ASP A 302 -0.43 14.37 10.64
CA ASP A 302 0.23 13.06 10.49
C ASP A 302 1.07 12.99 9.20
N VAL A 303 1.06 14.04 8.40
CA VAL A 303 1.79 14.13 7.14
C VAL A 303 3.21 14.63 7.40
N PRO A 304 4.26 13.83 7.17
CA PRO A 304 5.62 14.28 7.34
C PRO A 304 5.99 15.36 6.30
N PRO A 305 6.84 16.34 6.65
CA PRO A 305 7.24 17.40 5.73
C PRO A 305 7.85 16.90 4.41
N GLU A 306 8.50 15.76 4.44
CA GLU A 306 9.12 15.06 3.30
C GLU A 306 8.08 14.61 2.26
N ALA A 307 6.81 14.49 2.65
CA ALA A 307 5.72 14.13 1.75
C ALA A 307 5.27 15.29 0.84
N LEU A 308 5.69 16.52 1.11
CA LEU A 308 5.22 17.70 0.38
C LEU A 308 5.37 17.58 -1.15
N PRO A 309 6.50 17.09 -1.72
CA PRO A 309 6.62 16.89 -3.17
C PRO A 309 5.55 15.94 -3.72
N TYR A 310 5.27 14.85 -3.00
CA TYR A 310 4.24 13.87 -3.38
C TYR A 310 2.82 14.42 -3.27
N LEU A 311 2.54 15.31 -2.34
CA LEU A 311 1.23 15.95 -2.19
C LEU A 311 0.96 17.01 -3.25
N LEU A 312 2.01 17.68 -3.72
CA LEU A 312 1.91 18.74 -4.73
C LEU A 312 2.15 18.22 -6.16
N GLY A 313 2.57 16.97 -6.32
CA GLY A 313 2.86 16.36 -7.61
C GLY A 313 1.63 15.91 -8.37
N SER A 314 1.83 15.58 -9.64
CA SER A 314 0.84 14.87 -10.46
C SER A 314 1.26 13.41 -10.57
N HIS A 315 0.32 12.51 -10.34
CA HIS A 315 0.60 11.08 -10.34
C HIS A 315 -0.41 10.34 -11.20
N THR A 316 0.06 9.77 -12.31
CA THR A 316 -0.77 8.91 -13.14
C THR A 316 0.04 7.73 -13.66
N MET A 317 -0.60 6.58 -13.78
CA MET A 317 0.01 5.34 -14.27
C MET A 317 -0.80 4.77 -15.43
N GLU A 318 -0.11 4.12 -16.35
CA GLU A 318 -0.73 3.24 -17.33
C GLU A 318 -1.10 1.91 -16.65
N THR A 319 -2.29 1.41 -16.92
CA THR A 319 -2.79 0.13 -16.39
C THR A 319 -3.04 -0.90 -17.49
N ALA A 320 -2.39 -0.73 -18.65
CA ALA A 320 -2.59 -1.61 -19.79
C ALA A 320 -2.18 -3.07 -19.48
N ARG A 321 -1.05 -3.27 -18.78
CA ARG A 321 -0.60 -4.62 -18.38
C ARG A 321 -1.61 -5.31 -17.47
N LEU A 322 -2.19 -4.60 -16.51
CA LEU A 322 -3.22 -5.14 -15.62
C LEU A 322 -4.45 -5.56 -16.40
N ARG A 323 -4.88 -4.75 -17.37
CA ARG A 323 -6.06 -5.08 -18.23
C ARG A 323 -5.80 -6.31 -19.08
N VAL A 324 -4.63 -6.41 -19.69
CA VAL A 324 -4.22 -7.59 -20.47
C VAL A 324 -4.12 -8.83 -19.57
N PHE A 325 -3.53 -8.70 -18.39
CA PHE A 325 -3.38 -9.80 -17.43
C PHE A 325 -4.73 -10.36 -16.96
N LEU A 326 -5.70 -9.50 -16.71
CA LEU A 326 -7.03 -9.89 -16.22
C LEU A 326 -8.01 -10.27 -17.35
N GLY A 327 -7.82 -9.75 -18.57
CA GLY A 327 -8.73 -10.02 -19.69
C GLY A 327 -10.19 -9.76 -19.33
N ASP A 328 -11.05 -10.74 -19.56
CA ASP A 328 -12.49 -10.67 -19.28
C ASP A 328 -12.83 -10.54 -17.78
N GLU A 329 -11.90 -10.95 -16.90
CA GLU A 329 -12.08 -10.83 -15.45
C GLU A 329 -11.80 -9.41 -14.92
N TYR A 330 -11.32 -8.48 -15.78
CA TYR A 330 -10.90 -7.15 -15.34
C TYR A 330 -11.98 -6.44 -14.52
N ARG A 331 -13.22 -6.40 -15.01
CA ARG A 331 -14.32 -5.72 -14.29
C ARG A 331 -14.78 -6.46 -13.04
N LYS A 332 -14.55 -7.77 -12.96
CA LYS A 332 -14.87 -8.58 -11.78
C LYS A 332 -13.84 -8.41 -10.67
N VAL A 333 -12.60 -8.11 -11.02
CA VAL A 333 -11.50 -7.92 -10.07
C VAL A 333 -11.40 -6.45 -9.67
N ILE A 334 -11.39 -5.54 -10.65
CA ILE A 334 -11.36 -4.09 -10.42
C ILE A 334 -12.79 -3.55 -10.56
N HIS A 335 -13.52 -3.52 -9.46
CA HIS A 335 -14.93 -3.11 -9.42
C HIS A 335 -15.12 -1.60 -9.48
N TYR A 336 -14.30 -0.88 -8.70
CA TYR A 336 -14.48 0.55 -8.48
C TYR A 336 -13.79 1.38 -9.56
N THR A 337 -14.40 2.50 -9.91
CA THR A 337 -13.71 3.60 -10.58
C THR A 337 -12.88 4.39 -9.57
N CYS A 338 -11.96 5.23 -10.05
CA CYS A 338 -11.20 6.15 -9.20
C CYS A 338 -12.14 7.06 -8.38
N GLU A 339 -13.23 7.54 -9.00
CA GLU A 339 -14.21 8.41 -8.36
C GLU A 339 -15.03 7.69 -7.29
N GLU A 340 -15.55 6.50 -7.58
CA GLU A 340 -16.31 5.68 -6.62
C GLU A 340 -15.47 5.33 -5.40
N ALA A 341 -14.20 4.93 -5.61
CA ALA A 341 -13.28 4.60 -4.53
C ALA A 341 -12.99 5.82 -3.63
N LEU A 342 -12.80 7.01 -4.22
CA LEU A 342 -12.64 8.24 -3.47
C LEU A 342 -13.93 8.62 -2.73
N ALA A 343 -15.10 8.58 -3.39
CA ALA A 343 -16.37 8.93 -2.79
C ALA A 343 -16.69 8.08 -1.56
N GLU A 344 -16.46 6.76 -1.64
CA GLU A 344 -16.62 5.86 -0.49
C GLU A 344 -15.69 6.24 0.67
N SER A 345 -14.44 6.63 0.35
CA SER A 345 -13.49 7.08 1.37
C SER A 345 -13.93 8.33 2.12
N LEU A 346 -14.73 9.19 1.47
CA LEU A 346 -15.18 10.46 2.02
C LEU A 346 -16.56 10.39 2.67
N SER A 347 -17.30 9.31 2.45
CA SER A 347 -18.57 9.06 3.11
C SER A 347 -18.38 8.91 4.62
N PRO A 348 -19.29 9.44 5.45
CA PRO A 348 -19.25 9.19 6.88
C PRO A 348 -19.27 7.67 7.11
N SER A 349 -18.25 7.14 7.80
CA SER A 349 -18.29 5.73 8.22
C SER A 349 -19.56 5.54 9.05
N SER A 350 -20.48 4.72 8.58
CA SER A 350 -21.53 4.18 9.44
C SER A 350 -20.80 3.42 10.55
N ARG A 351 -20.77 4.05 11.74
CA ARG A 351 -20.25 3.48 12.97
C ARG A 351 -21.08 2.29 13.41
#